data_13c219c808899c743b27e0af48e10774
#
_entry.id   13c219c808899c743b27e0af48e10774
#
_cell.length_a   1.000
_cell.length_b   1.000
_cell.length_c   1.000
_cell.angle_alpha   90.00
_cell.angle_beta   90.00
_cell.angle_gamma   90.00
#
_symmetry.space_group_name_H-M   'P 1'
#
loop_
_entity.id
_entity.type
_entity.pdbx_description
1 polymer ?
#
loop_
_entity_poly.entity_id
_entity_poly.type
_entity_poly.pdbx_seq_one_letter_code
_entity_poly.pdbx_strand_id
1 'polypeptide(L)'
;IREFYGGDLQGVLDKLDYLQDLGVEVIYFNPLFVSPSNHKYDIQDYDYIDPHFGKIVEDEGELLRPGDNDNTHATRYINRVTRKANLEASNEFFAKVVEEIHARGMKVIIDGVFNHCGSFNKWMDKEHIYRDSTDEYEPGAYEKYESPYHNFFKFFSNQWPDNNSYDGWWGHDTLPKLNYEGSKAVSYTHLRAHETCADL
;
A
#
# COMPACT_ATOMS: atom_id res chain seq x y z
N ILE A 1 4.89 -13.13 3.49
CA ILE A 1 5.03 -11.91 4.30
C ILE A 1 6.46 -11.82 4.78
N ARG A 2 7.12 -10.70 4.52
CA ARG A 2 8.51 -10.46 4.90
C ARG A 2 8.57 -9.67 6.21
N GLU A 3 9.61 -9.91 6.99
CA GLU A 3 9.82 -9.20 8.24
C GLU A 3 10.30 -7.77 8.00
N PHE A 4 9.86 -6.85 8.86
CA PHE A 4 10.29 -5.47 8.89
C PHE A 4 11.33 -5.29 9.97
N TYR A 5 12.49 -4.75 9.59
CA TYR A 5 13.58 -4.43 10.51
C TYR A 5 13.88 -2.93 10.44
N GLY A 6 14.20 -2.35 11.55
CA GLY A 6 14.62 -0.95 11.62
C GLY A 6 13.55 -0.02 12.16
N GLY A 7 13.57 1.25 11.71
CA GLY A 7 12.72 2.29 12.26
C GLY A 7 11.34 2.38 11.64
N ASP A 8 10.59 3.28 12.22
CA ASP A 8 9.27 3.70 11.78
C ASP A 8 9.21 5.24 11.66
N LEU A 9 8.04 5.79 11.39
CA LEU A 9 7.86 7.25 11.30
C LEU A 9 8.06 7.95 12.65
N GLN A 10 7.90 7.25 13.78
CA GLN A 10 8.25 7.81 15.08
C GLN A 10 9.77 8.01 15.18
N GLY A 11 10.56 7.05 14.72
CA GLY A 11 12.02 7.20 14.67
C GLY A 11 12.48 8.33 13.74
N VAL A 12 11.73 8.63 12.68
CA VAL A 12 11.97 9.83 11.85
C VAL A 12 11.74 11.09 12.65
N LEU A 13 10.59 11.21 13.37
CA LEU A 13 10.31 12.36 14.25
C LEU A 13 11.42 12.58 15.27
N ASP A 14 11.86 11.52 15.92
CA ASP A 14 12.91 11.57 16.95
C ASP A 14 14.28 12.04 16.41
N LYS A 15 14.46 12.05 15.10
CA LYS A 15 15.70 12.43 14.42
C LYS A 15 15.62 13.73 13.63
N LEU A 16 14.48 14.42 13.61
CA LEU A 16 14.31 15.61 12.80
C LEU A 16 15.29 16.74 13.16
N ASP A 17 15.53 16.97 14.46
CA ASP A 17 16.49 17.99 14.91
C ASP A 17 17.92 17.63 14.45
N TYR A 18 18.31 16.36 14.55
CA TYR A 18 19.60 15.90 14.03
C TYR A 18 19.73 16.11 12.52
N LEU A 19 18.67 15.82 11.76
CA LEU A 19 18.66 16.02 10.30
C LEU A 19 18.75 17.49 9.95
N GLN A 20 18.05 18.36 10.68
CA GLN A 20 18.13 19.81 10.51
C GLN A 20 19.54 20.34 10.81
N ASP A 21 20.16 19.91 11.91
CA ASP A 21 21.53 20.29 12.27
C ASP A 21 22.56 19.81 11.25
N LEU A 22 22.29 18.68 10.57
CA LEU A 22 23.11 18.18 9.47
C LEU A 22 22.95 18.97 8.18
N GLY A 23 21.97 19.87 8.11
CA GLY A 23 21.69 20.69 6.92
C GLY A 23 20.84 19.98 5.86
N VAL A 24 20.03 18.99 6.26
CA VAL A 24 19.09 18.34 5.35
C VAL A 24 17.96 19.31 5.01
N GLU A 25 17.71 19.51 3.73
CA GLU A 25 16.65 20.40 3.21
C GLU A 25 15.43 19.62 2.73
N VAL A 26 15.62 18.33 2.34
CA VAL A 26 14.56 17.48 1.78
C VAL A 26 14.70 16.07 2.32
N ILE A 27 13.60 15.50 2.78
CA ILE A 27 13.50 14.08 3.14
C ILE A 27 12.77 13.36 2.01
N TYR A 28 13.46 12.44 1.34
CA TYR A 28 12.86 11.56 0.35
C TYR A 28 12.53 10.21 1.01
N PHE A 29 11.27 9.83 0.96
CA PHE A 29 10.82 8.52 1.41
C PHE A 29 10.69 7.56 0.23
N ASN A 30 11.26 6.36 0.34
CA ASN A 30 10.81 5.21 -0.44
C ASN A 30 9.30 5.02 -0.23
N PRO A 31 8.60 4.23 -1.06
CA PRO A 31 7.16 4.09 -0.91
C PRO A 31 6.76 3.77 0.53
N LEU A 32 5.85 4.58 1.10
CA LEU A 32 5.34 4.43 2.47
C LEU A 32 3.98 3.75 2.52
N PHE A 33 3.35 3.56 1.37
CA PHE A 33 2.04 2.95 1.26
C PHE A 33 2.02 1.50 1.75
N VAL A 34 0.84 1.00 2.10
CA VAL A 34 0.67 -0.39 2.51
C VAL A 34 1.27 -1.33 1.47
N SER A 35 2.14 -2.23 1.92
CA SER A 35 2.81 -3.20 1.05
C SER A 35 3.35 -4.37 1.87
N PRO A 36 3.30 -5.63 1.34
CA PRO A 36 3.76 -6.81 2.06
C PRO A 36 5.29 -6.95 2.09
N SER A 37 6.02 -6.19 1.29
CA SER A 37 7.49 -6.25 1.22
C SER A 37 8.16 -5.12 1.98
N ASN A 38 9.44 -5.32 2.31
CA ASN A 38 10.26 -4.31 2.98
C ASN A 38 10.71 -3.17 2.04
N HIS A 39 10.79 -3.41 0.72
CA HIS A 39 11.13 -2.39 -0.27
C HIS A 39 9.93 -1.53 -0.69
N LYS A 40 8.70 -1.98 -0.43
CA LYS A 40 7.45 -1.25 -0.64
C LYS A 40 7.06 -0.93 -2.10
N TYR A 41 7.71 -1.52 -3.10
CA TYR A 41 7.38 -1.30 -4.52
C TYR A 41 6.22 -2.17 -5.04
N ASP A 42 5.73 -3.12 -4.26
CA ASP A 42 4.54 -3.95 -4.51
C ASP A 42 3.34 -3.41 -3.71
N ILE A 43 2.87 -2.22 -4.09
CA ILE A 43 1.82 -1.49 -3.35
C ILE A 43 0.57 -2.34 -3.20
N GLN A 44 0.11 -2.47 -1.97
CA GLN A 44 -1.12 -3.15 -1.58
C GLN A 44 -2.31 -2.19 -1.49
N ASP A 45 -2.12 -0.99 -0.96
CA ASP A 45 -3.13 0.06 -0.89
C ASP A 45 -2.47 1.42 -1.08
N TYR A 46 -2.97 2.21 -2.04
CA TYR A 46 -2.46 3.54 -2.35
C TYR A 46 -3.08 4.66 -1.51
N ASP A 47 -4.15 4.37 -0.77
CA ASP A 47 -4.87 5.38 0.00
C ASP A 47 -4.26 5.60 1.38
N TYR A 48 -3.43 4.66 1.85
CA TYR A 48 -3.00 4.65 3.24
C TYR A 48 -1.50 4.37 3.40
N ILE A 49 -0.93 5.03 4.39
CA ILE A 49 0.40 4.74 4.91
C ILE A 49 0.39 3.37 5.59
N ASP A 50 1.43 2.58 5.39
CA ASP A 50 1.55 1.26 6.01
C ASP A 50 1.56 1.37 7.55
N PRO A 51 0.64 0.71 8.25
CA PRO A 51 0.58 0.74 9.70
C PRO A 51 1.86 0.29 10.42
N HIS A 52 2.69 -0.53 9.76
CA HIS A 52 3.99 -0.93 10.31
C HIS A 52 4.99 0.23 10.36
N PHE A 53 4.81 1.28 9.55
CA PHE A 53 5.55 2.54 9.65
C PHE A 53 4.78 3.61 10.41
N GLY A 54 3.45 3.56 10.37
CA GLY A 54 2.54 4.50 11.00
C GLY A 54 2.14 4.09 12.41
N LYS A 55 0.85 3.78 12.59
CA LYS A 55 0.26 3.38 13.87
C LYS A 55 -0.59 2.12 13.73
N ILE A 56 -0.33 1.15 14.59
CA ILE A 56 -1.18 -0.02 14.79
C ILE A 56 -1.95 0.20 16.08
N VAL A 57 -3.26 0.45 15.98
CA VAL A 57 -4.17 0.68 17.11
C VAL A 57 -4.97 -0.57 17.46
N GLU A 58 -5.14 -1.46 16.49
CA GLU A 58 -5.75 -2.78 16.65
C GLU A 58 -4.77 -3.85 16.16
N ASP A 59 -4.34 -4.74 17.04
CA ASP A 59 -3.30 -5.75 16.78
C ASP A 59 -3.77 -7.16 17.19
N GLU A 60 -4.89 -7.57 16.65
CA GLU A 60 -5.48 -8.88 16.91
C GLU A 60 -5.16 -9.88 15.79
N GLY A 61 -5.28 -11.17 16.09
CA GLY A 61 -5.09 -12.25 15.14
C GLY A 61 -3.82 -13.06 15.36
N GLU A 62 -3.60 -14.03 14.50
CA GLU A 62 -2.53 -15.01 14.60
C GLU A 62 -1.39 -14.69 13.62
N LEU A 63 -0.17 -14.96 14.04
CA LEU A 63 0.98 -14.99 13.17
C LEU A 63 0.95 -16.27 12.32
N LEU A 64 1.50 -16.19 11.11
CA LEU A 64 1.69 -17.35 10.26
C LEU A 64 2.60 -18.38 10.97
N ARG A 65 2.17 -19.63 11.05
CA ARG A 65 2.94 -20.70 11.71
C ARG A 65 4.15 -21.09 10.84
N PRO A 66 5.26 -21.53 11.44
CA PRO A 66 6.38 -22.03 10.66
C PRO A 66 5.97 -23.16 9.71
N GLY A 67 6.27 -23.02 8.42
CA GLY A 67 5.93 -23.98 7.37
C GLY A 67 4.54 -23.80 6.75
N ASP A 68 3.73 -22.89 7.27
CA ASP A 68 2.47 -22.49 6.65
C ASP A 68 2.76 -21.45 5.54
N ASN A 69 2.29 -21.74 4.34
CA ASN A 69 2.49 -20.87 3.16
C ASN A 69 1.17 -20.24 2.68
N ASP A 70 0.07 -20.42 3.42
CA ASP A 70 -1.21 -19.79 3.09
C ASP A 70 -1.30 -18.42 3.76
N ASN A 71 -1.25 -17.37 2.94
CA ASN A 71 -1.29 -15.99 3.42
C ASN A 71 -2.61 -15.63 4.12
N THR A 72 -3.70 -16.35 3.83
CA THR A 72 -5.00 -16.14 4.49
C THR A 72 -4.98 -16.53 5.97
N HIS A 73 -4.04 -17.36 6.39
CA HIS A 73 -3.82 -17.71 7.80
C HIS A 73 -3.04 -16.65 8.59
N ALA A 74 -2.46 -15.65 7.93
CA ALA A 74 -1.74 -14.54 8.57
C ALA A 74 -2.72 -13.46 9.07
N THR A 75 -3.70 -13.84 9.89
CA THR A 75 -4.82 -12.98 10.27
C THR A 75 -4.40 -11.71 11.02
N ARG A 76 -3.30 -11.75 11.77
CA ARG A 76 -2.74 -10.54 12.39
C ARG A 76 -2.23 -9.55 11.35
N TYR A 77 -1.52 -10.01 10.32
CA TYR A 77 -1.08 -9.14 9.22
C TYR A 77 -2.29 -8.57 8.49
N ILE A 78 -3.27 -9.42 8.13
CA ILE A 78 -4.50 -8.99 7.46
C ILE A 78 -5.16 -7.87 8.27
N ASN A 79 -5.39 -8.08 9.56
CA ASN A 79 -6.01 -7.07 10.42
C ASN A 79 -5.21 -5.77 10.48
N ARG A 80 -3.89 -5.85 10.62
CA ARG A 80 -3.04 -4.66 10.67
C ARG A 80 -3.18 -3.78 9.43
N VAL A 81 -3.26 -4.39 8.23
CA VAL A 81 -3.19 -3.68 6.95
C VAL A 81 -4.54 -3.48 6.25
N THR A 82 -5.63 -4.01 6.81
CA THR A 82 -6.97 -3.86 6.22
C THR A 82 -7.98 -3.20 7.16
N ARG A 83 -7.74 -3.17 8.49
CA ARG A 83 -8.64 -2.47 9.40
C ARG A 83 -8.49 -0.96 9.23
N LYS A 84 -9.60 -0.30 8.92
CA LYS A 84 -9.65 1.16 8.66
C LYS A 84 -9.11 1.96 9.83
N ALA A 85 -9.35 1.51 11.07
CA ALA A 85 -8.81 2.18 12.26
C ALA A 85 -7.28 2.30 12.24
N ASN A 86 -6.56 1.24 11.84
CA ASN A 86 -5.10 1.27 11.69
C ASN A 86 -4.66 2.17 10.52
N LEU A 87 -5.37 2.07 9.41
CA LEU A 87 -5.07 2.79 8.19
C LEU A 87 -5.25 4.31 8.37
N GLU A 88 -6.38 4.72 8.94
CA GLU A 88 -6.68 6.12 9.26
C GLU A 88 -5.71 6.70 10.30
N ALA A 89 -5.45 5.96 11.39
CA ALA A 89 -4.48 6.40 12.40
C ALA A 89 -3.07 6.57 11.82
N SER A 90 -2.70 5.77 10.82
CA SER A 90 -1.40 5.87 10.14
C SER A 90 -1.32 7.11 9.25
N ASN A 91 -2.38 7.43 8.52
CA ASN A 91 -2.45 8.65 7.72
C ASN A 91 -2.42 9.91 8.59
N GLU A 92 -3.20 9.94 9.68
CA GLU A 92 -3.18 11.04 10.64
C GLU A 92 -1.78 11.23 11.26
N PHE A 93 -1.11 10.12 11.57
CA PHE A 93 0.23 10.19 12.13
C PHE A 93 1.24 10.71 11.10
N PHE A 94 1.15 10.27 9.85
CA PHE A 94 2.03 10.76 8.79
C PHE A 94 1.80 12.26 8.51
N ALA A 95 0.57 12.74 8.53
CA ALA A 95 0.30 14.18 8.42
C ALA A 95 1.05 14.98 9.49
N LYS A 96 1.04 14.52 10.75
CA LYS A 96 1.83 15.15 11.83
C LYS A 96 3.33 15.10 11.58
N VAL A 97 3.85 13.99 11.04
CA VAL A 97 5.28 13.88 10.67
C VAL A 97 5.64 14.92 9.62
N VAL A 98 4.80 15.11 8.60
CA VAL A 98 4.99 16.11 7.55
C VAL A 98 4.95 17.53 8.11
N GLU A 99 4.00 17.84 9.00
CA GLU A 99 3.92 19.13 9.70
C GLU A 99 5.21 19.44 10.47
N GLU A 100 5.75 18.48 11.21
CA GLU A 100 6.98 18.63 11.98
C GLU A 100 8.22 18.80 11.08
N ILE A 101 8.26 18.12 9.94
CA ILE A 101 9.30 18.30 8.91
C ILE A 101 9.25 19.72 8.34
N HIS A 102 8.05 20.18 7.95
CA HIS A 102 7.83 21.50 7.38
C HIS A 102 8.10 22.61 8.41
N ALA A 103 7.75 22.44 9.68
CA ALA A 103 8.04 23.38 10.76
C ALA A 103 9.56 23.67 10.93
N ARG A 104 10.41 22.70 10.52
CA ARG A 104 11.87 22.83 10.50
C ARG A 104 12.43 23.35 9.19
N GLY A 105 11.56 23.75 8.25
CA GLY A 105 11.95 24.29 6.94
C GLY A 105 12.39 23.23 5.93
N MET A 106 12.26 21.94 6.26
CA MET A 106 12.55 20.83 5.36
C MET A 106 11.34 20.51 4.49
N LYS A 107 11.58 19.85 3.36
CA LYS A 107 10.54 19.38 2.41
C LYS A 107 10.42 17.87 2.43
N VAL A 108 9.27 17.34 1.98
CA VAL A 108 9.01 15.92 1.84
C VAL A 108 8.82 15.56 0.38
N ILE A 109 9.41 14.44 -0.03
CA ILE A 109 9.14 13.76 -1.30
C ILE A 109 8.75 12.32 -0.99
N ILE A 110 7.63 11.87 -1.55
CA ILE A 110 7.15 10.49 -1.42
C ILE A 110 7.30 9.80 -2.77
N ASP A 111 7.88 8.61 -2.78
CA ASP A 111 7.97 7.77 -3.98
C ASP A 111 6.60 7.17 -4.32
N GLY A 112 6.14 7.39 -5.55
CA GLY A 112 4.89 6.87 -6.08
C GLY A 112 5.11 5.81 -7.16
N VAL A 113 4.68 4.57 -6.90
CA VAL A 113 4.75 3.45 -7.86
C VAL A 113 3.44 3.34 -8.60
N PHE A 114 3.31 3.98 -9.76
CA PHE A 114 2.03 4.04 -10.49
C PHE A 114 1.96 3.20 -11.77
N ASN A 115 3.03 2.50 -12.15
CA ASN A 115 3.01 1.62 -13.34
C ASN A 115 2.50 0.20 -13.04
N HIS A 116 2.59 -0.25 -11.81
CA HIS A 116 2.11 -1.55 -11.32
C HIS A 116 1.74 -1.47 -9.85
N CYS A 117 1.04 -2.48 -9.37
CA CYS A 117 0.82 -2.71 -7.94
C CYS A 117 1.32 -4.10 -7.54
N GLY A 118 1.16 -4.49 -6.29
CA GLY A 118 1.39 -5.87 -5.85
C GLY A 118 0.17 -6.77 -6.12
N SER A 119 0.36 -8.09 -6.13
CA SER A 119 -0.76 -9.07 -6.19
C SER A 119 -1.66 -9.00 -4.95
N PHE A 120 -1.16 -8.48 -3.85
CA PHE A 120 -1.89 -8.20 -2.61
C PHE A 120 -2.79 -6.95 -2.70
N ASN A 121 -2.67 -6.14 -3.76
CA ASN A 121 -3.39 -4.87 -3.87
C ASN A 121 -4.90 -5.08 -3.84
N LYS A 122 -5.63 -4.22 -3.12
CA LYS A 122 -7.09 -4.30 -2.95
C LYS A 122 -7.88 -4.31 -4.24
N TRP A 123 -7.34 -3.72 -5.31
CA TRP A 123 -8.00 -3.72 -6.62
C TRP A 123 -7.83 -5.06 -7.34
N MET A 124 -6.76 -5.82 -7.06
CA MET A 124 -6.51 -7.15 -7.61
C MET A 124 -7.02 -8.25 -6.67
N ASP A 125 -6.64 -8.18 -5.42
CA ASP A 125 -6.87 -9.12 -4.31
C ASP A 125 -6.63 -10.59 -4.67
N LYS A 126 -5.54 -10.86 -5.42
CA LYS A 126 -5.15 -12.22 -5.79
C LYS A 126 -4.84 -13.09 -4.57
N GLU A 127 -4.35 -12.48 -3.50
CA GLU A 127 -3.96 -13.15 -2.26
C GLU A 127 -5.11 -13.21 -1.22
N HIS A 128 -6.31 -12.75 -1.61
CA HIS A 128 -7.53 -12.78 -0.78
C HIS A 128 -7.44 -12.06 0.57
N ILE A 129 -6.57 -11.06 0.67
CA ILE A 129 -6.31 -10.30 1.89
C ILE A 129 -7.51 -9.42 2.25
N TYR A 130 -8.13 -8.80 1.25
CA TYR A 130 -9.29 -7.91 1.46
C TYR A 130 -10.59 -8.68 1.53
N ARG A 131 -10.73 -9.78 0.77
CA ARG A 131 -11.89 -10.68 0.87
C ARG A 131 -12.06 -11.23 2.29
N ASP A 132 -10.95 -11.57 2.94
CA ASP A 132 -10.94 -12.19 4.26
C ASP A 132 -10.80 -11.16 5.41
N SER A 133 -10.86 -9.87 5.07
CA SER A 133 -10.88 -8.77 6.05
C SER A 133 -12.17 -8.75 6.87
N THR A 134 -12.07 -8.22 8.10
CA THR A 134 -13.24 -7.95 8.94
C THR A 134 -13.98 -6.66 8.53
N ASP A 135 -13.31 -5.75 7.84
CA ASP A 135 -13.91 -4.55 7.26
C ASP A 135 -14.41 -4.85 5.83
N GLU A 136 -15.46 -4.15 5.42
CA GLU A 136 -16.04 -4.34 4.09
C GLU A 136 -15.19 -3.67 3.01
N TYR A 137 -14.87 -4.46 1.98
CA TYR A 137 -14.19 -4.04 0.76
C TYR A 137 -14.92 -4.52 -0.48
N GLU A 138 -14.82 -3.75 -1.55
CA GLU A 138 -15.27 -4.21 -2.87
C GLU A 138 -14.40 -5.38 -3.35
N PRO A 139 -14.98 -6.38 -4.02
CA PRO A 139 -14.22 -7.53 -4.49
C PRO A 139 -13.15 -7.13 -5.49
N GLY A 140 -11.95 -7.68 -5.34
CA GLY A 140 -10.83 -7.45 -6.25
C GLY A 140 -11.09 -7.98 -7.67
N ALA A 141 -10.32 -7.47 -8.64
CA ALA A 141 -10.45 -7.87 -10.04
C ALA A 141 -10.10 -9.34 -10.29
N TYR A 142 -9.34 -9.96 -9.41
CA TYR A 142 -9.00 -11.38 -9.49
C TYR A 142 -10.10 -12.29 -8.93
N GLU A 143 -10.99 -11.76 -8.10
CA GLU A 143 -12.05 -12.53 -7.48
C GLU A 143 -13.30 -12.66 -8.33
N LYS A 144 -13.66 -11.59 -9.04
CA LYS A 144 -14.90 -11.53 -9.84
C LYS A 144 -14.67 -10.76 -11.13
N TYR A 145 -15.25 -11.28 -12.21
CA TYR A 145 -15.28 -10.57 -13.50
C TYR A 145 -16.01 -9.21 -13.40
N GLU A 146 -17.08 -9.15 -12.60
CA GLU A 146 -17.89 -7.95 -12.38
C GLU A 146 -17.29 -6.98 -11.36
N SER A 147 -16.06 -7.22 -10.88
CA SER A 147 -15.37 -6.30 -9.98
C SER A 147 -15.33 -4.87 -10.55
N PRO A 148 -15.58 -3.83 -9.73
CA PRO A 148 -15.43 -2.45 -10.17
C PRO A 148 -14.00 -2.12 -10.60
N TYR A 149 -13.03 -2.93 -10.20
CA TYR A 149 -11.60 -2.79 -10.53
C TYR A 149 -11.15 -3.61 -11.73
N HIS A 150 -12.05 -4.37 -12.40
CA HIS A 150 -11.67 -5.26 -13.50
C HIS A 150 -10.86 -4.52 -14.59
N ASN A 151 -11.30 -3.32 -14.98
CA ASN A 151 -10.65 -2.52 -16.01
C ASN A 151 -9.36 -1.80 -15.56
N PHE A 152 -8.98 -1.92 -14.27
CA PHE A 152 -7.70 -1.42 -13.79
C PHE A 152 -6.53 -2.27 -14.27
N PHE A 153 -6.82 -3.47 -14.77
CA PHE A 153 -5.87 -4.44 -15.25
C PHE A 153 -6.24 -4.90 -16.67
N LYS A 154 -5.26 -5.40 -17.40
CA LYS A 154 -5.47 -5.99 -18.71
C LYS A 154 -5.41 -7.50 -18.59
N PHE A 155 -6.57 -8.14 -18.59
CA PHE A 155 -6.70 -9.58 -18.61
C PHE A 155 -6.67 -10.09 -20.05
N PHE A 156 -5.98 -11.23 -20.30
CA PHE A 156 -5.86 -11.84 -21.62
C PHE A 156 -6.88 -12.94 -21.87
N SER A 157 -7.56 -13.41 -20.81
CA SER A 157 -8.59 -14.44 -20.88
C SER A 157 -9.73 -14.08 -19.95
N ASN A 158 -10.96 -14.40 -20.38
CA ASN A 158 -12.18 -14.30 -19.57
C ASN A 158 -12.52 -15.64 -18.89
N GLN A 159 -11.59 -16.59 -18.84
CA GLN A 159 -11.79 -17.87 -18.17
C GLN A 159 -11.68 -17.69 -16.65
N TRP A 160 -12.76 -17.33 -16.05
CA TRP A 160 -12.89 -17.13 -14.63
C TRP A 160 -13.30 -18.44 -13.94
N PRO A 161 -12.75 -18.82 -12.76
CA PRO A 161 -11.85 -18.08 -11.86
C PRO A 161 -10.34 -18.33 -12.08
N ASP A 162 -9.95 -19.19 -13.03
CA ASP A 162 -8.54 -19.58 -13.27
C ASP A 162 -7.78 -18.53 -14.10
N ASN A 163 -8.02 -17.25 -13.82
CA ASN A 163 -7.49 -16.18 -14.64
C ASN A 163 -6.13 -15.68 -14.16
N ASN A 164 -5.08 -16.48 -14.34
CA ASN A 164 -3.70 -16.06 -14.15
C ASN A 164 -3.14 -15.26 -15.35
N SER A 165 -3.98 -14.90 -16.32
CA SER A 165 -3.56 -14.30 -17.57
C SER A 165 -3.84 -12.80 -17.59
N TYR A 166 -3.06 -12.02 -16.87
CA TYR A 166 -3.07 -10.56 -16.89
C TYR A 166 -1.67 -10.00 -17.18
N ASP A 167 -1.63 -8.75 -17.64
CA ASP A 167 -0.36 -8.06 -17.91
C ASP A 167 0.37 -7.75 -16.60
N GLY A 168 1.54 -8.33 -16.43
CA GLY A 168 2.45 -8.09 -15.31
C GLY A 168 3.66 -7.26 -15.73
N TRP A 169 4.15 -6.40 -14.82
CA TRP A 169 5.35 -5.63 -15.06
C TRP A 169 6.54 -6.58 -15.25
N TRP A 170 7.20 -6.47 -16.41
CA TRP A 170 8.22 -7.41 -16.88
C TRP A 170 7.78 -8.89 -16.88
N GLY A 171 6.47 -9.15 -17.00
CA GLY A 171 5.92 -10.50 -16.99
C GLY A 171 5.79 -11.14 -15.62
N HIS A 172 6.02 -10.39 -14.53
CA HIS A 172 5.83 -10.90 -13.18
C HIS A 172 4.36 -10.85 -12.77
N ASP A 173 3.78 -12.00 -12.44
CA ASP A 173 2.40 -12.14 -11.98
C ASP A 173 2.16 -11.57 -10.56
N THR A 174 3.23 -11.42 -9.78
CA THR A 174 3.19 -10.76 -8.46
C THR A 174 3.15 -9.23 -8.56
N LEU A 175 3.34 -8.67 -9.76
CA LEU A 175 3.36 -7.23 -10.03
C LEU A 175 2.37 -6.88 -11.16
N PRO A 176 1.04 -6.96 -10.92
CA PRO A 176 0.03 -6.60 -11.89
C PRO A 176 0.23 -5.18 -12.41
N LYS A 177 0.29 -5.03 -13.74
CA LYS A 177 0.47 -3.74 -14.39
C LYS A 177 -0.85 -2.99 -14.43
N LEU A 178 -0.81 -1.70 -14.08
CA LEU A 178 -1.99 -0.85 -14.14
C LEU A 178 -2.31 -0.47 -15.59
N ASN A 179 -3.60 -0.55 -15.92
CA ASN A 179 -4.11 -0.28 -17.26
C ASN A 179 -4.56 1.18 -17.41
N TYR A 180 -3.71 1.99 -18.01
CA TYR A 180 -3.99 3.41 -18.28
C TYR A 180 -4.84 3.66 -19.53
N GLU A 181 -5.11 2.63 -20.32
CA GLU A 181 -6.05 2.69 -21.46
C GLU A 181 -7.51 2.56 -20.99
N GLY A 182 -7.73 2.04 -19.77
CA GLY A 182 -9.03 1.95 -19.11
C GLY A 182 -9.36 3.20 -18.31
N SER A 183 -10.49 3.81 -18.55
CA SER A 183 -10.85 5.16 -18.10
C SER A 183 -10.84 5.45 -16.60
N LYS A 184 -10.96 4.44 -15.71
CA LYS A 184 -11.09 4.66 -14.25
C LYS A 184 -9.77 4.67 -13.50
N ALA A 185 -8.78 3.86 -13.91
CA ALA A 185 -7.45 3.88 -13.28
C ALA A 185 -6.73 5.21 -13.49
N VAL A 186 -6.90 5.82 -14.66
CA VAL A 186 -6.36 7.15 -15.00
C VAL A 186 -6.96 8.23 -14.11
N SER A 187 -8.28 8.22 -13.90
CA SER A 187 -8.97 9.19 -13.06
C SER A 187 -8.51 9.12 -11.62
N TYR A 188 -8.33 7.92 -11.09
CA TYR A 188 -7.91 7.70 -9.71
C TYR A 188 -6.47 8.17 -9.45
N THR A 189 -5.54 7.80 -10.31
CA THR A 189 -4.12 8.18 -10.16
C THR A 189 -3.89 9.67 -10.40
N HIS A 190 -4.65 10.32 -11.31
CA HIS A 190 -4.55 11.77 -11.53
C HIS A 190 -5.12 12.58 -10.38
N LEU A 191 -6.28 12.18 -9.83
CA LEU A 191 -6.88 12.85 -8.68
C LEU A 191 -5.98 12.79 -7.47
N ARG A 192 -5.42 11.60 -7.15
CA ARG A 192 -4.55 11.42 -5.99
C ARG A 192 -3.18 12.10 -6.15
N ALA A 193 -2.60 12.11 -7.32
CA ALA A 193 -1.36 12.87 -7.57
C ALA A 193 -1.57 14.38 -7.39
N HIS A 194 -2.75 14.92 -7.69
CA HIS A 194 -3.09 16.31 -7.44
C HIS A 194 -3.38 16.60 -5.96
N GLU A 195 -4.10 15.72 -5.26
CA GLU A 195 -4.39 15.87 -3.83
C GLU A 195 -3.12 15.84 -2.99
N THR A 196 -2.18 14.91 -3.26
CA THR A 196 -0.91 14.83 -2.53
C THR A 196 0.04 15.99 -2.81
N CYS A 197 -0.12 16.72 -3.90
CA CYS A 197 0.70 17.91 -4.21
C CYS A 197 0.08 19.22 -3.72
N ALA A 198 -1.23 19.27 -3.45
CA ALA A 198 -1.94 20.50 -3.10
C ALA A 198 -2.16 20.67 -1.60
N ASP A 199 -2.21 19.59 -0.84
CA ASP A 199 -2.56 19.58 0.58
C ASP A 199 -1.38 19.22 1.52
N LEU A 200 -0.17 19.07 0.97
CA LEU A 200 1.10 18.95 1.67
C LEU A 200 2.00 20.18 1.38
#